data_1e792bf035f8d9c6b03543f3c5c100aa
#
_entry.id   1e792bf035f8d9c6b03543f3c5c100aa
#
_cell.length_a   1.000
_cell.length_b   1.000
_cell.length_c   1.000
_cell.angle_alpha   90.00
_cell.angle_beta   90.00
_cell.angle_gamma   90.00
#
_symmetry.space_group_name_H-M   'P 1'
#
loop_
_entity.id
_entity.type
_entity.pdbx_description
1 polymer ?
#
loop_
_entity_poly.entity_id
_entity_poly.type
_entity_poly.pdbx_seq_one_letter_code
_entity_poly.pdbx_strand_id
1 'polypeptide(L)'
;MKALITGASSGIGRDIATELAKRGYDLILVARNIEKLNQVKENILTNCNNINIKIIQMDVSTPENCKNLYNQVNDDIDILINDAGFGVFGDFTKTDIDKEIQLINTNITAVHILTKLFLQDMEKKNKGHILNVASIAGFMPGPLMATYYSSKAYVVRLSEAIREELRRKNSNVKLSILCPGPVNTNFNNVADVNFKAKSLSSEYVAQYAVNEMLKGKFYIVPGAQIKCLRFIAKIVPNNIIAKFAYKVQERKR
;
A
#
# COMPACT_ATOMS: atom_id res chain seq x y z
N MET A 1 0.04 4.86 -21.26
CA MET A 1 -0.39 3.97 -20.16
C MET A 1 -0.71 4.82 -18.95
N LYS A 2 -1.72 4.43 -18.16
CA LYS A 2 -2.24 5.23 -17.06
C LYS A 2 -2.23 4.49 -15.73
N ALA A 3 -1.75 5.16 -14.67
CA ALA A 3 -1.70 4.61 -13.32
C ALA A 3 -2.54 5.45 -12.34
N LEU A 4 -3.35 4.78 -11.51
CA LEU A 4 -4.06 5.38 -10.39
C LEU A 4 -3.37 5.01 -9.09
N ILE A 5 -3.07 6.01 -8.26
CA ILE A 5 -2.35 5.83 -7.00
C ILE A 5 -3.16 6.47 -5.85
N THR A 6 -3.60 5.67 -4.90
CA THR A 6 -4.14 6.16 -3.63
C THR A 6 -3.02 6.42 -2.63
N GLY A 7 -3.20 7.38 -1.72
CA GLY A 7 -2.13 7.77 -0.78
C GLY A 7 -0.98 8.56 -1.43
N ALA A 8 -1.21 9.12 -2.62
CA ALA A 8 -0.18 9.74 -3.46
C ALA A 8 0.42 11.05 -2.91
N SER A 9 -0.06 11.59 -1.79
CA SER A 9 0.39 12.89 -1.27
C SER A 9 1.71 12.84 -0.49
N SER A 10 2.22 11.65 -0.14
CA SER A 10 3.45 11.51 0.65
C SER A 10 4.01 10.09 0.61
N GLY A 11 5.24 9.91 1.10
CA GLY A 11 5.84 8.60 1.35
C GLY A 11 5.90 7.70 0.12
N ILE A 12 5.56 6.43 0.31
CA ILE A 12 5.71 5.40 -0.73
C ILE A 12 4.84 5.71 -1.94
N GLY A 13 3.57 6.12 -1.75
CA GLY A 13 2.64 6.43 -2.84
C GLY A 13 3.11 7.58 -3.72
N ARG A 14 3.63 8.67 -3.10
CA ARG A 14 4.26 9.79 -3.81
C ARG A 14 5.44 9.32 -4.67
N ASP A 15 6.32 8.52 -4.08
CA ASP A 15 7.55 8.12 -4.74
C ASP A 15 7.30 7.05 -5.81
N ILE A 16 6.28 6.17 -5.64
CA ILE A 16 5.79 5.29 -6.70
C ILE A 16 5.23 6.11 -7.87
N ALA A 17 4.45 7.17 -7.59
CA ALA A 17 3.96 8.07 -8.63
C ALA A 17 5.11 8.70 -9.43
N THR A 18 6.14 9.19 -8.74
CA THR A 18 7.35 9.73 -9.36
C THR A 18 8.07 8.68 -10.22
N GLU A 19 8.21 7.46 -9.74
CA GLU A 19 8.87 6.38 -10.47
C GLU A 19 8.08 5.91 -11.71
N LEU A 20 6.76 5.92 -11.66
CA LEU A 20 5.90 5.63 -12.82
C LEU A 20 5.93 6.77 -13.84
N ALA A 21 5.94 8.04 -13.38
CA ALA A 21 6.11 9.22 -14.23
C ALA A 21 7.40 9.16 -15.06
N LYS A 22 8.53 8.83 -14.43
CA LYS A 22 9.83 8.64 -15.12
C LYS A 22 9.78 7.58 -16.22
N ARG A 23 8.80 6.67 -16.18
CA ARG A 23 8.57 5.63 -17.19
C ARG A 23 7.49 5.97 -18.19
N GLY A 24 7.03 7.24 -18.20
CA GLY A 24 6.06 7.75 -19.16
C GLY A 24 4.62 7.34 -18.89
N TYR A 25 4.26 6.98 -17.66
CA TYR A 25 2.86 6.76 -17.30
C TYR A 25 2.15 8.06 -17.00
N ASP A 26 0.95 8.25 -17.56
CA ASP A 26 0.00 9.24 -17.05
C ASP A 26 -0.48 8.85 -15.67
N LEU A 27 -0.74 9.82 -14.81
CA LEU A 27 -1.04 9.58 -13.41
C LEU A 27 -2.40 10.14 -12.99
N ILE A 28 -3.10 9.37 -12.14
CA ILE A 28 -4.22 9.86 -11.34
C ILE A 28 -3.80 9.74 -9.88
N LEU A 29 -3.58 10.89 -9.25
CA LEU A 29 -3.12 10.99 -7.86
C LEU A 29 -4.30 11.23 -6.94
N VAL A 30 -4.49 10.34 -5.96
CA VAL A 30 -5.63 10.39 -5.03
C VAL A 30 -5.15 10.50 -3.60
N ALA A 31 -5.60 11.52 -2.88
CA ALA A 31 -5.39 11.68 -1.44
C ALA A 31 -6.34 12.76 -0.86
N ARG A 32 -6.33 12.92 0.47
CA ARG A 32 -7.18 13.89 1.19
C ARG A 32 -6.69 15.33 1.10
N ASN A 33 -5.38 15.53 1.06
CA ASN A 33 -4.76 16.86 1.08
C ASN A 33 -4.44 17.33 -0.34
N ILE A 34 -5.21 18.31 -0.82
CA ILE A 34 -5.10 18.85 -2.18
C ILE A 34 -3.80 19.63 -2.40
N GLU A 35 -3.35 20.36 -1.39
CA GLU A 35 -2.13 21.17 -1.48
C GLU A 35 -0.91 20.29 -1.66
N LYS A 36 -0.82 19.19 -0.88
CA LYS A 36 0.26 18.21 -1.03
C LYS A 36 0.20 17.48 -2.37
N LEU A 37 -1.00 17.18 -2.88
CA LEU A 37 -1.15 16.59 -4.22
C LEU A 37 -0.66 17.53 -5.31
N ASN A 38 -0.96 18.85 -5.22
CA ASN A 38 -0.46 19.86 -6.14
C ASN A 38 1.07 19.94 -6.08
N GLN A 39 1.68 19.98 -4.89
CA GLN A 39 3.13 19.97 -4.74
C GLN A 39 3.77 18.73 -5.39
N VAL A 40 3.17 17.55 -5.19
CA VAL A 40 3.66 16.31 -5.82
C VAL A 40 3.56 16.40 -7.35
N LYS A 41 2.44 16.88 -7.88
CA LYS A 41 2.25 17.09 -9.33
C LYS A 41 3.30 18.03 -9.91
N GLU A 42 3.50 19.20 -9.31
CA GLU A 42 4.48 20.19 -9.75
C GLU A 42 5.90 19.61 -9.75
N ASN A 43 6.30 18.95 -8.65
CA ASN A 43 7.61 18.29 -8.54
C ASN A 43 7.83 17.21 -9.61
N ILE A 44 6.80 16.43 -9.93
CA ILE A 44 6.89 15.42 -10.98
C ILE A 44 7.02 16.08 -12.35
N LEU A 45 6.18 17.09 -12.67
CA LEU A 45 6.18 17.77 -13.97
C LEU A 45 7.47 18.54 -14.25
N THR A 46 8.17 19.01 -13.20
CA THR A 46 9.50 19.64 -13.35
C THR A 46 10.52 18.68 -14.00
N ASN A 47 10.39 17.37 -13.77
CA ASN A 47 11.34 16.37 -14.25
C ASN A 47 10.76 15.44 -15.33
N CYS A 48 9.43 15.43 -15.52
CA CYS A 48 8.71 14.54 -16.42
C CYS A 48 7.58 15.33 -17.09
N ASN A 49 7.88 16.09 -18.14
CA ASN A 49 6.95 17.03 -18.78
C ASN A 49 6.04 16.43 -19.88
N ASN A 50 6.29 15.16 -20.28
CA ASN A 50 5.56 14.50 -21.38
C ASN A 50 4.47 13.55 -20.88
N ILE A 51 3.89 13.80 -19.70
CA ILE A 51 2.82 13.00 -19.10
C ILE A 51 1.66 13.88 -18.62
N ASN A 52 0.49 13.29 -18.51
CA ASN A 52 -0.67 13.94 -17.91
C ASN A 52 -0.84 13.53 -16.46
N ILE A 53 -1.10 14.50 -15.57
CA ILE A 53 -1.36 14.25 -14.15
C ILE A 53 -2.70 14.84 -13.76
N LYS A 54 -3.67 13.97 -13.46
CA LYS A 54 -4.97 14.32 -12.85
C LYS A 54 -4.87 14.18 -11.34
N ILE A 55 -5.42 15.12 -10.60
CA ILE A 55 -5.54 15.07 -9.14
C ILE A 55 -7.00 14.86 -8.78
N ILE A 56 -7.24 13.98 -7.80
CA ILE A 56 -8.55 13.77 -7.19
C ILE A 56 -8.39 13.88 -5.68
N GLN A 57 -8.96 14.94 -5.10
CA GLN A 57 -9.07 15.05 -3.65
C GLN A 57 -10.19 14.12 -3.16
N MET A 58 -9.83 13.08 -2.42
CA MET A 58 -10.80 12.12 -1.89
C MET A 58 -10.29 11.40 -0.65
N ASP A 59 -11.17 11.18 0.31
CA ASP A 59 -10.94 10.26 1.43
C ASP A 59 -11.52 8.88 1.07
N VAL A 60 -10.64 7.92 0.85
CA VAL A 60 -11.02 6.53 0.50
C VAL A 60 -11.47 5.70 1.72
N SER A 61 -11.56 6.29 2.91
CA SER A 61 -11.99 5.57 4.12
C SER A 61 -13.49 5.24 4.14
N THR A 62 -14.27 5.71 3.18
CA THR A 62 -15.69 5.34 3.06
C THR A 62 -15.95 4.48 1.83
N PRO A 63 -16.80 3.43 1.93
CA PRO A 63 -17.15 2.58 0.80
C PRO A 63 -17.75 3.37 -0.38
N GLU A 64 -18.53 4.41 -0.08
CA GLU A 64 -19.14 5.25 -1.09
C GLU A 64 -18.08 6.04 -1.88
N ASN A 65 -17.12 6.65 -1.21
CA ASN A 65 -16.04 7.38 -1.87
C ASN A 65 -15.21 6.46 -2.76
N CYS A 66 -14.97 5.21 -2.35
CA CYS A 66 -14.27 4.25 -3.21
C CYS A 66 -15.04 3.96 -4.49
N LYS A 67 -16.37 3.80 -4.41
CA LYS A 67 -17.23 3.62 -5.59
C LYS A 67 -17.29 4.90 -6.44
N ASN A 68 -17.38 6.06 -5.80
CA ASN A 68 -17.36 7.35 -6.48
C ASN A 68 -16.02 7.59 -7.20
N LEU A 69 -14.88 7.22 -6.56
CA LEU A 69 -13.57 7.27 -7.20
C LEU A 69 -13.55 6.42 -8.47
N TYR A 70 -14.01 5.17 -8.38
CA TYR A 70 -14.09 4.26 -9.52
C TYR A 70 -14.96 4.85 -10.65
N ASN A 71 -16.15 5.36 -10.32
CA ASN A 71 -17.07 5.96 -11.30
C ASN A 71 -16.53 7.26 -11.91
N GLN A 72 -15.79 8.07 -11.13
CA GLN A 72 -15.18 9.32 -11.59
C GLN A 72 -13.97 9.08 -12.49
N VAL A 73 -13.30 7.95 -12.34
CA VAL A 73 -12.19 7.53 -13.18
C VAL A 73 -12.75 6.76 -14.36
N ASN A 74 -13.37 7.50 -15.29
CA ASN A 74 -13.88 6.95 -16.55
C ASN A 74 -12.75 6.75 -17.57
N ASP A 75 -11.61 6.27 -17.10
CA ASP A 75 -10.38 6.09 -17.86
C ASP A 75 -9.94 4.62 -17.87
N ASP A 76 -9.22 4.24 -18.90
CA ASP A 76 -8.60 2.92 -18.97
C ASP A 76 -7.35 2.87 -18.07
N ILE A 77 -7.47 2.27 -16.91
CA ILE A 77 -6.38 2.16 -15.93
C ILE A 77 -5.57 0.90 -16.22
N ASP A 78 -4.28 1.08 -16.54
CA ASP A 78 -3.32 -0.01 -16.71
C ASP A 78 -2.75 -0.50 -15.37
N ILE A 79 -2.55 0.42 -14.41
CA ILE A 79 -1.98 0.12 -13.09
C ILE A 79 -2.81 0.76 -11.97
N LEU A 80 -3.22 -0.05 -10.98
CA LEU A 80 -3.78 0.42 -9.72
C LEU A 80 -2.77 0.24 -8.59
N ILE A 81 -2.47 1.31 -7.84
CA ILE A 81 -1.64 1.28 -6.63
C ILE A 81 -2.51 1.61 -5.42
N ASN A 82 -2.80 0.63 -4.60
CA ASN A 82 -3.47 0.82 -3.31
C ASN A 82 -2.42 1.04 -2.21
N ASP A 83 -2.02 2.30 -1.98
CA ASP A 83 -1.02 2.68 -0.96
C ASP A 83 -1.64 3.39 0.24
N ALA A 84 -2.82 4.01 0.09
CA ALA A 84 -3.48 4.71 1.20
C ALA A 84 -3.59 3.81 2.44
N GLY A 85 -3.09 4.31 3.58
CA GLY A 85 -3.12 3.56 4.82
C GLY A 85 -2.34 4.25 5.93
N PHE A 86 -2.63 3.86 7.17
CA PHE A 86 -1.94 4.36 8.36
C PHE A 86 -1.97 3.31 9.48
N GLY A 87 -1.29 3.60 10.59
CA GLY A 87 -1.25 2.76 11.78
C GLY A 87 -1.75 3.49 13.01
N VAL A 88 -2.17 2.72 14.01
CA VAL A 88 -2.48 3.19 15.36
C VAL A 88 -1.61 2.39 16.33
N PHE A 89 -0.97 3.07 17.28
CA PHE A 89 -0.10 2.47 18.29
C PHE A 89 -0.69 2.64 19.69
N GLY A 90 -0.62 1.60 20.49
CA GLY A 90 -1.07 1.61 21.89
C GLY A 90 -1.60 0.25 22.35
N ASP A 91 -1.88 0.13 23.64
CA ASP A 91 -2.61 -1.00 24.18
C ASP A 91 -4.01 -1.05 23.56
N PHE A 92 -4.43 -2.20 23.04
CA PHE A 92 -5.69 -2.34 22.29
C PHE A 92 -6.93 -1.81 23.03
N THR A 93 -6.94 -1.95 24.36
CA THR A 93 -8.05 -1.44 25.18
C THR A 93 -7.98 0.06 25.48
N LYS A 94 -6.91 0.74 25.04
CA LYS A 94 -6.66 2.18 25.30
C LYS A 94 -6.60 3.01 24.03
N THR A 95 -6.51 2.38 22.87
CA THR A 95 -6.54 3.07 21.58
C THR A 95 -7.95 3.60 21.28
N ASP A 96 -8.01 4.71 20.55
CA ASP A 96 -9.26 5.34 20.14
C ASP A 96 -9.98 4.46 19.10
N ILE A 97 -11.21 4.06 19.41
CA ILE A 97 -12.03 3.18 18.56
C ILE A 97 -12.36 3.82 17.21
N ASP A 98 -12.59 5.13 17.14
CA ASP A 98 -12.91 5.80 15.88
C ASP A 98 -11.70 5.83 14.95
N LYS A 99 -10.48 6.03 15.50
CA LYS A 99 -9.24 5.92 14.73
C LYS A 99 -9.00 4.49 14.24
N GLU A 100 -9.33 3.48 15.02
CA GLU A 100 -9.21 2.07 14.60
C GLU A 100 -10.20 1.72 13.49
N ILE A 101 -11.45 2.17 13.60
CA ILE A 101 -12.46 2.02 12.54
C ILE A 101 -12.00 2.72 11.26
N GLN A 102 -11.47 3.95 11.36
CA GLN A 102 -10.92 4.65 10.22
C GLN A 102 -9.73 3.90 9.60
N LEU A 103 -8.87 3.28 10.42
CA LEU A 103 -7.78 2.44 9.96
C LEU A 103 -8.31 1.21 9.20
N ILE A 104 -9.29 0.51 9.76
CA ILE A 104 -9.92 -0.66 9.11
C ILE A 104 -10.51 -0.24 7.76
N ASN A 105 -11.25 0.85 7.74
CA ASN A 105 -11.87 1.35 6.53
C ASN A 105 -10.83 1.73 5.45
N THR A 106 -9.75 2.41 5.83
CA THR A 106 -8.70 2.81 4.88
C THR A 106 -7.86 1.62 4.44
N ASN A 107 -7.36 0.81 5.40
CA ASN A 107 -6.38 -0.25 5.09
C ASN A 107 -7.01 -1.53 4.54
N ILE A 108 -8.30 -1.77 4.83
CA ILE A 108 -9.00 -3.00 4.43
C ILE A 108 -10.10 -2.68 3.43
N THR A 109 -11.11 -1.91 3.83
CA THR A 109 -12.33 -1.71 3.03
C THR A 109 -12.01 -1.02 1.71
N ALA A 110 -11.21 0.03 1.73
CA ALA A 110 -10.80 0.74 0.51
C ALA A 110 -10.01 -0.18 -0.43
N VAL A 111 -9.01 -0.89 0.09
CA VAL A 111 -8.20 -1.83 -0.71
C VAL A 111 -9.07 -2.92 -1.32
N HIS A 112 -10.01 -3.47 -0.54
CA HIS A 112 -10.95 -4.50 -1.01
C HIS A 112 -11.81 -3.98 -2.16
N ILE A 113 -12.48 -2.84 -1.98
CA ILE A 113 -13.42 -2.28 -2.97
C ILE A 113 -12.68 -1.91 -4.25
N LEU A 114 -11.60 -1.14 -4.14
CA LEU A 114 -10.84 -0.68 -5.31
C LEU A 114 -10.20 -1.85 -6.05
N THR A 115 -9.59 -2.80 -5.34
CA THR A 115 -9.06 -4.02 -5.96
C THR A 115 -10.15 -4.74 -6.74
N LYS A 116 -11.34 -4.95 -6.14
CA LYS A 116 -12.44 -5.69 -6.79
C LYS A 116 -12.95 -4.97 -8.04
N LEU A 117 -13.24 -3.68 -7.95
CA LEU A 117 -13.83 -2.92 -9.06
C LEU A 117 -12.86 -2.82 -10.26
N PHE A 118 -11.62 -2.40 -10.02
CA PHE A 118 -10.63 -2.30 -11.10
C PHE A 118 -10.21 -3.67 -11.64
N LEU A 119 -10.16 -4.71 -10.80
CA LEU A 119 -9.87 -6.06 -11.27
C LEU A 119 -10.92 -6.58 -12.24
N GLN A 120 -12.22 -6.30 -12.00
CA GLN A 120 -13.30 -6.68 -12.92
C GLN A 120 -13.10 -6.11 -14.32
N ASP A 121 -12.67 -4.85 -14.43
CA ASP A 121 -12.41 -4.24 -15.73
C ASP A 121 -11.10 -4.73 -16.36
N MET A 122 -10.07 -4.93 -15.54
CA MET A 122 -8.81 -5.53 -16.02
C MET A 122 -9.01 -6.97 -16.52
N GLU A 123 -9.86 -7.78 -15.87
CA GLU A 123 -10.20 -9.13 -16.33
C GLU A 123 -10.95 -9.11 -17.67
N LYS A 124 -11.93 -8.21 -17.88
CA LYS A 124 -12.64 -8.04 -19.16
C LYS A 124 -11.67 -7.73 -20.31
N LYS A 125 -10.63 -6.93 -20.04
CA LYS A 125 -9.60 -6.57 -21.02
C LYS A 125 -8.46 -7.57 -21.08
N ASN A 126 -8.44 -8.52 -20.14
CA ASN A 126 -7.34 -9.47 -19.91
C ASN A 126 -5.96 -8.80 -19.85
N LYS A 127 -5.92 -7.59 -19.28
CA LYS A 127 -4.74 -6.73 -19.15
C LYS A 127 -4.86 -5.82 -17.93
N GLY A 128 -3.77 -5.62 -17.20
CA GLY A 128 -3.69 -4.69 -16.08
C GLY A 128 -2.77 -5.20 -14.98
N HIS A 129 -2.46 -4.33 -14.04
CA HIS A 129 -1.63 -4.67 -12.90
C HIS A 129 -2.11 -3.96 -11.62
N ILE A 130 -2.36 -4.71 -10.58
CA ILE A 130 -2.69 -4.15 -9.26
C ILE A 130 -1.51 -4.36 -8.32
N LEU A 131 -1.08 -3.31 -7.64
CA LEU A 131 -0.14 -3.36 -6.53
C LEU A 131 -0.85 -2.96 -5.23
N ASN A 132 -0.98 -3.92 -4.32
CA ASN A 132 -1.48 -3.66 -2.97
C ASN A 132 -0.31 -3.45 -2.00
N VAL A 133 -0.28 -2.31 -1.32
CA VAL A 133 0.76 -2.01 -0.33
C VAL A 133 0.36 -2.59 1.03
N ALA A 134 0.95 -3.74 1.32
CA ALA A 134 0.85 -4.41 2.61
C ALA A 134 1.98 -3.95 3.56
N SER A 135 2.63 -4.87 4.23
CA SER A 135 3.80 -4.69 5.11
C SER A 135 4.34 -6.05 5.52
N ILE A 136 5.56 -6.10 6.03
CA ILE A 136 6.07 -7.25 6.79
C ILE A 136 5.16 -7.57 7.99
N ALA A 137 4.47 -6.57 8.55
CA ALA A 137 3.47 -6.72 9.60
C ALA A 137 2.34 -7.70 9.24
N GLY A 138 2.03 -7.88 7.95
CA GLY A 138 1.01 -8.82 7.49
C GLY A 138 1.35 -10.31 7.62
N PHE A 139 2.55 -10.65 8.10
CA PHE A 139 2.99 -12.03 8.25
C PHE A 139 3.12 -12.49 9.71
N MET A 140 2.80 -11.63 10.66
CA MET A 140 2.99 -11.93 12.10
C MET A 140 2.00 -11.16 12.98
N PRO A 141 1.73 -11.62 14.21
CA PRO A 141 0.98 -10.84 15.20
C PRO A 141 1.80 -9.63 15.68
N GLY A 142 1.14 -8.48 15.87
CA GLY A 142 1.77 -7.24 16.29
C GLY A 142 1.11 -6.60 17.51
N PRO A 143 1.44 -7.04 18.74
CA PRO A 143 0.99 -6.37 19.95
C PRO A 143 1.34 -4.87 19.93
N LEU A 144 0.55 -4.03 20.57
CA LEU A 144 0.59 -2.57 20.55
C LEU A 144 0.30 -1.93 19.18
N MET A 145 0.09 -2.72 18.14
CA MET A 145 -0.39 -2.30 16.81
C MET A 145 -1.34 -3.36 16.22
N ALA A 146 -2.17 -3.96 17.05
CA ALA A 146 -2.98 -5.14 16.72
C ALA A 146 -3.81 -4.94 15.44
N THR A 147 -4.58 -3.86 15.37
CA THR A 147 -5.44 -3.52 14.23
C THR A 147 -4.64 -3.29 12.95
N TYR A 148 -3.48 -2.61 13.04
CA TYR A 148 -2.62 -2.39 11.88
C TYR A 148 -2.07 -3.70 11.31
N TYR A 149 -1.49 -4.56 12.15
CA TYR A 149 -0.94 -5.85 11.72
C TYR A 149 -2.02 -6.75 11.12
N SER A 150 -3.19 -6.80 11.75
CA SER A 150 -4.35 -7.54 11.22
C SER A 150 -4.84 -6.99 9.89
N SER A 151 -4.86 -5.66 9.72
CA SER A 151 -5.24 -5.04 8.44
C SER A 151 -4.27 -5.42 7.31
N LYS A 152 -2.96 -5.45 7.59
CA LYS A 152 -1.96 -5.83 6.59
C LYS A 152 -1.97 -7.34 6.30
N ALA A 153 -2.32 -8.18 7.28
CA ALA A 153 -2.56 -9.60 7.07
C ALA A 153 -3.76 -9.86 6.15
N TYR A 154 -4.84 -9.10 6.32
CA TYR A 154 -6.00 -9.14 5.41
C TYR A 154 -5.57 -8.88 3.95
N VAL A 155 -4.82 -7.80 3.70
CA VAL A 155 -4.36 -7.44 2.35
C VAL A 155 -3.49 -8.55 1.73
N VAL A 156 -2.60 -9.15 2.52
CA VAL A 156 -1.76 -10.27 2.07
C VAL A 156 -2.63 -11.45 1.66
N ARG A 157 -3.55 -11.91 2.52
CA ARG A 157 -4.37 -13.10 2.26
C ARG A 157 -5.36 -12.89 1.12
N LEU A 158 -6.00 -11.73 1.06
CA LEU A 158 -6.87 -11.37 -0.06
C LEU A 158 -6.12 -11.45 -1.40
N SER A 159 -4.94 -10.86 -1.45
CA SER A 159 -4.15 -10.84 -2.69
C SER A 159 -3.62 -12.22 -3.07
N GLU A 160 -3.25 -13.07 -2.09
CA GLU A 160 -2.85 -14.47 -2.34
C GLU A 160 -3.99 -15.27 -2.98
N ALA A 161 -5.21 -15.13 -2.45
CA ALA A 161 -6.39 -15.81 -2.96
C ALA A 161 -6.72 -15.36 -4.40
N ILE A 162 -6.80 -14.05 -4.63
CA ILE A 162 -7.07 -13.48 -5.96
C ILE A 162 -6.02 -13.94 -6.98
N ARG A 163 -4.73 -13.96 -6.61
CA ARG A 163 -3.68 -14.45 -7.51
C ARG A 163 -3.92 -15.88 -7.97
N GLU A 164 -4.34 -16.77 -7.06
CA GLU A 164 -4.62 -18.16 -7.43
C GLU A 164 -5.85 -18.25 -8.35
N GLU A 165 -6.88 -17.45 -8.12
CA GLU A 165 -8.03 -17.36 -9.01
C GLU A 165 -7.64 -16.90 -10.44
N LEU A 166 -6.82 -15.84 -10.54
CA LEU A 166 -6.29 -15.35 -11.82
C LEU A 166 -5.44 -16.41 -12.53
N ARG A 167 -4.60 -17.13 -11.78
CA ARG A 167 -3.77 -18.22 -12.32
C ARG A 167 -4.63 -19.34 -12.91
N ARG A 168 -5.69 -19.75 -12.22
CA ARG A 168 -6.62 -20.79 -12.70
C ARG A 168 -7.38 -20.39 -13.96
N LYS A 169 -7.67 -19.10 -14.11
CA LYS A 169 -8.31 -18.53 -15.29
C LYS A 169 -7.34 -18.28 -16.46
N ASN A 170 -6.04 -18.55 -16.30
CA ASN A 170 -4.99 -18.18 -17.25
C ASN A 170 -5.04 -16.67 -17.61
N SER A 171 -5.38 -15.82 -16.64
CA SER A 171 -5.49 -14.36 -16.84
C SER A 171 -4.11 -13.72 -17.03
N ASN A 172 -4.03 -12.77 -17.97
CA ASN A 172 -2.85 -11.91 -18.14
C ASN A 172 -2.79 -10.76 -17.11
N VAL A 173 -3.86 -10.56 -16.34
CA VAL A 173 -3.87 -9.55 -15.26
C VAL A 173 -2.86 -9.95 -14.18
N LYS A 174 -2.04 -8.99 -13.77
CA LYS A 174 -1.02 -9.20 -12.74
C LYS A 174 -1.45 -8.59 -11.41
N LEU A 175 -1.10 -9.26 -10.34
CA LEU A 175 -1.28 -8.79 -8.98
C LEU A 175 0.05 -8.88 -8.23
N SER A 176 0.42 -7.81 -7.54
CA SER A 176 1.63 -7.71 -6.71
C SER A 176 1.28 -7.24 -5.30
N ILE A 177 2.10 -7.63 -4.33
CA ILE A 177 2.01 -7.16 -2.95
C ILE A 177 3.35 -6.57 -2.55
N LEU A 178 3.36 -5.30 -2.17
CA LEU A 178 4.53 -4.67 -1.58
C LEU A 178 4.52 -4.89 -0.07
N CYS A 179 5.56 -5.54 0.45
CA CYS A 179 5.70 -5.87 1.87
C CYS A 179 7.00 -5.25 2.44
N PRO A 180 7.05 -3.95 2.65
CA PRO A 180 8.23 -3.28 3.20
C PRO A 180 8.36 -3.56 4.70
N GLY A 181 9.58 -3.41 5.21
CA GLY A 181 9.85 -3.19 6.63
C GLY A 181 9.60 -1.72 7.00
N PRO A 182 10.24 -1.22 8.06
CA PRO A 182 10.20 0.20 8.42
C PRO A 182 10.72 1.08 7.27
N VAL A 183 9.95 2.09 6.90
CA VAL A 183 10.29 3.06 5.85
C VAL A 183 10.25 4.46 6.46
N ASN A 184 11.23 5.28 6.11
CA ASN A 184 11.28 6.68 6.54
C ASN A 184 10.20 7.49 5.79
N THR A 185 9.05 7.65 6.42
CA THR A 185 7.90 8.39 5.89
C THR A 185 7.18 9.09 7.03
N ASN A 186 6.17 9.88 6.71
CA ASN A 186 5.31 10.49 7.73
C ASN A 186 4.43 9.47 8.50
N PHE A 187 4.50 8.19 8.16
CA PHE A 187 3.76 7.12 8.84
C PHE A 187 4.04 7.08 10.34
N ASN A 188 5.30 7.30 10.73
CA ASN A 188 5.71 7.29 12.13
C ASN A 188 5.02 8.40 12.95
N ASN A 189 4.90 9.59 12.39
CA ASN A 189 4.23 10.73 13.04
C ASN A 189 2.71 10.48 13.14
N VAL A 190 2.10 9.86 12.11
CA VAL A 190 0.66 9.54 12.11
C VAL A 190 0.33 8.40 13.09
N ALA A 191 1.23 7.43 13.22
CA ALA A 191 1.08 6.31 14.15
C ALA A 191 1.54 6.63 15.57
N ASP A 192 2.08 7.84 15.80
CA ASP A 192 2.66 8.29 17.08
C ASP A 192 3.72 7.32 17.62
N VAL A 193 4.68 6.95 16.75
CA VAL A 193 5.75 6.01 17.09
C VAL A 193 7.13 6.57 16.76
N ASN A 194 8.08 6.38 17.67
CA ASN A 194 9.49 6.72 17.48
C ASN A 194 10.27 5.49 17.00
N PHE A 195 10.49 5.39 15.68
CA PHE A 195 11.28 4.29 15.11
C PHE A 195 12.78 4.59 15.19
N LYS A 196 13.49 3.97 16.14
CA LYS A 196 14.96 3.98 16.20
C LYS A 196 15.62 2.94 15.28
N ALA A 197 14.85 2.09 14.61
CA ALA A 197 15.39 1.07 13.71
C ALA A 197 15.82 1.68 12.38
N LYS A 198 16.89 1.12 11.78
CA LYS A 198 17.36 1.51 10.45
C LYS A 198 16.24 1.31 9.42
N SER A 199 15.62 2.41 8.99
CA SER A 199 14.54 2.43 8.01
C SER A 199 15.12 2.61 6.60
N LEU A 200 14.46 2.03 5.60
CA LEU A 200 14.76 2.29 4.19
C LEU A 200 14.17 3.65 3.78
N SER A 201 14.74 4.32 2.78
CA SER A 201 14.11 5.50 2.20
C SER A 201 12.89 5.11 1.38
N SER A 202 11.89 5.99 1.30
CA SER A 202 10.68 5.75 0.52
C SER A 202 10.98 5.71 -0.98
N GLU A 203 11.95 6.48 -1.45
CA GLU A 203 12.42 6.50 -2.83
C GLU A 203 13.00 5.14 -3.23
N TYR A 204 13.88 4.56 -2.40
CA TYR A 204 14.44 3.23 -2.66
C TYR A 204 13.35 2.16 -2.70
N VAL A 205 12.42 2.22 -1.74
CA VAL A 205 11.30 1.26 -1.67
C VAL A 205 10.41 1.38 -2.91
N ALA A 206 10.09 2.60 -3.34
CA ALA A 206 9.28 2.86 -4.52
C ALA A 206 9.97 2.39 -5.82
N GLN A 207 11.24 2.74 -6.01
CA GLN A 207 12.01 2.28 -7.17
C GLN A 207 12.08 0.76 -7.23
N TYR A 208 12.39 0.11 -6.10
CA TYR A 208 12.41 -1.34 -6.00
C TYR A 208 11.04 -1.94 -6.30
N ALA A 209 9.97 -1.35 -5.74
CA ALA A 209 8.60 -1.81 -5.92
C ALA A 209 8.16 -1.77 -7.39
N VAL A 210 8.36 -0.63 -8.05
CA VAL A 210 7.98 -0.46 -9.46
C VAL A 210 8.78 -1.40 -10.37
N ASN A 211 10.09 -1.53 -10.15
CA ASN A 211 10.94 -2.43 -10.93
C ASN A 211 10.49 -3.90 -10.82
N GLU A 212 10.22 -4.38 -9.61
CA GLU A 212 9.82 -5.77 -9.40
C GLU A 212 8.36 -6.02 -9.82
N MET A 213 7.48 -5.03 -9.65
CA MET A 213 6.11 -5.06 -10.13
C MET A 213 6.07 -5.24 -11.66
N LEU A 214 6.78 -4.39 -12.39
CA LEU A 214 6.80 -4.45 -13.86
C LEU A 214 7.35 -5.78 -14.40
N LYS A 215 8.21 -6.47 -13.63
CA LYS A 215 8.63 -7.85 -13.92
C LYS A 215 7.54 -8.90 -13.60
N GLY A 216 6.39 -8.49 -13.05
CA GLY A 216 5.30 -9.38 -12.67
C GLY A 216 5.54 -10.15 -11.36
N LYS A 217 6.44 -9.68 -10.50
CA LYS A 217 6.71 -10.33 -9.22
C LYS A 217 5.55 -10.15 -8.25
N PHE A 218 5.09 -11.24 -7.66
CA PHE A 218 3.97 -11.20 -6.73
C PHE A 218 4.36 -10.61 -5.36
N TYR A 219 5.33 -11.23 -4.67
CA TYR A 219 5.83 -10.69 -3.41
C TYR A 219 7.00 -9.76 -3.65
N ILE A 220 6.84 -8.49 -3.35
CA ILE A 220 7.86 -7.45 -3.44
C ILE A 220 8.28 -7.09 -2.02
N VAL A 221 9.48 -7.54 -1.62
CA VAL A 221 10.01 -7.38 -0.25
C VAL A 221 11.35 -6.67 -0.34
N PRO A 222 11.39 -5.33 -0.13
CA PRO A 222 12.63 -4.57 -0.14
C PRO A 222 13.51 -4.92 1.07
N GLY A 223 14.80 -5.13 0.82
CA GLY A 223 15.81 -5.41 1.86
C GLY A 223 15.94 -6.89 2.23
N ALA A 224 17.19 -7.36 2.30
CA ALA A 224 17.49 -8.78 2.60
C ALA A 224 17.03 -9.20 4.01
N GLN A 225 17.18 -8.31 4.99
CA GLN A 225 16.76 -8.55 6.37
C GLN A 225 15.24 -8.80 6.46
N ILE A 226 14.44 -8.05 5.70
CA ILE A 226 12.97 -8.20 5.69
C ILE A 226 12.56 -9.50 5.00
N LYS A 227 13.29 -9.93 3.95
CA LYS A 227 13.09 -11.24 3.33
C LYS A 227 13.33 -12.38 4.33
N CYS A 228 14.42 -12.28 5.11
CA CYS A 228 14.74 -13.23 6.17
C CYS A 228 13.65 -13.25 7.25
N LEU A 229 13.21 -12.07 7.72
CA LEU A 229 12.14 -11.96 8.72
C LEU A 229 10.83 -12.59 8.23
N ARG A 230 10.46 -12.36 6.96
CA ARG A 230 9.29 -13.01 6.36
C ARG A 230 9.41 -14.53 6.35
N PHE A 231 10.61 -15.07 6.10
CA PHE A 231 10.84 -16.51 6.13
C PHE A 231 10.72 -17.07 7.57
N ILE A 232 11.32 -16.39 8.53
CA ILE A 232 11.24 -16.74 9.95
C ILE A 232 9.78 -16.75 10.43
N ALA A 233 8.98 -15.74 10.05
CA ALA A 233 7.57 -15.65 10.39
C ALA A 233 6.69 -16.81 9.87
N LYS A 234 7.18 -17.59 8.91
CA LYS A 234 6.48 -18.79 8.41
C LYS A 234 6.75 -20.04 9.24
N ILE A 235 7.89 -20.08 9.95
CA ILE A 235 8.39 -21.30 10.62
C ILE A 235 8.20 -21.20 12.13
N VAL A 236 8.38 -20.00 12.69
CA VAL A 236 8.31 -19.79 14.14
C VAL A 236 6.84 -19.67 14.58
N PRO A 237 6.43 -20.35 15.65
CA PRO A 237 5.07 -20.25 16.19
C PRO A 237 4.69 -18.80 16.56
N ASN A 238 3.45 -18.43 16.27
CA ASN A 238 2.95 -17.06 16.45
C ASN A 238 3.05 -16.55 17.90
N ASN A 239 2.91 -17.40 18.91
CA ASN A 239 3.05 -17.03 20.32
C ASN A 239 4.48 -16.57 20.66
N ILE A 240 5.50 -17.14 20.04
CA ILE A 240 6.91 -16.75 20.20
C ILE A 240 7.15 -15.42 19.50
N ILE A 241 6.65 -15.30 18.26
CA ILE A 241 6.75 -14.06 17.48
C ILE A 241 6.07 -12.91 18.23
N ALA A 242 4.87 -13.13 18.77
CA ALA A 242 4.13 -12.11 19.52
C ALA A 242 4.91 -11.58 20.73
N LYS A 243 5.54 -12.46 21.51
CA LYS A 243 6.38 -12.07 22.65
C LYS A 243 7.57 -11.22 22.22
N PHE A 244 8.23 -11.60 21.13
CA PHE A 244 9.35 -10.83 20.58
C PHE A 244 8.88 -9.49 20.00
N ALA A 245 7.80 -9.50 19.22
CA ALA A 245 7.21 -8.31 18.64
C ALA A 245 6.79 -7.31 19.73
N TYR A 246 6.20 -7.76 20.84
CA TYR A 246 5.86 -6.91 21.98
C TYR A 246 7.08 -6.15 22.50
N LYS A 247 8.19 -6.86 22.78
CA LYS A 247 9.44 -6.23 23.28
C LYS A 247 10.01 -5.19 22.29
N VAL A 248 9.87 -5.43 20.98
CA VAL A 248 10.33 -4.50 19.96
C VAL A 248 9.42 -3.27 19.88
N GLN A 249 8.10 -3.47 19.97
CA GLN A 249 7.12 -2.38 19.91
C GLN A 249 7.16 -1.52 21.20
N GLU A 250 7.30 -2.13 22.37
CA GLU A 250 7.38 -1.43 23.65
C GLU A 250 8.52 -0.41 23.70
N ARG A 251 9.64 -0.65 23.02
CA ARG A 251 10.76 0.29 22.91
C ARG A 251 10.44 1.56 22.10
N LYS A 252 9.26 1.65 21.52
CA LYS A 252 8.78 2.80 20.72
C LYS A 252 7.87 3.74 21.51
N ARG A 253 7.55 3.38 22.76
CA ARG A 253 6.83 4.23 23.72
C ARG A 253 7.67 5.48 24.14
#